data_2cf53faa5a4edc9ed264e2b454cddae1
#
_entry.id   2cf53faa5a4edc9ed264e2b454cddae1
#
_cell.length_a   1.000
_cell.length_b   1.000
_cell.length_c   1.000
_cell.angle_alpha   90.00
_cell.angle_beta   90.00
_cell.angle_gamma   90.00
#
_symmetry.space_group_name_H-M   'P 1'
#
loop_
_entity.id
_entity.type
_entity.pdbx_description
1 polymer ?
#
loop_
_entity_poly.entity_id
_entity_poly.type
_entity_poly.pdbx_seq_one_letter_code
_entity_poly.pdbx_strand_id
1 'polypeptide(L)'
;DTATAGIKKAMSAGMSFGRKTFSAVLKIDDKVTSQIKKIPSVISKIKNSIFSLKTLAGGVMTGIAAKKLIADPVSLADEFETYQIGFETMLKSKEKATKFMDSAKKFASVTPFDTSAVVSNAQRMLAYGFSDKDIIPDLTKIGNASAALGAGEEGISRVSRALGQMKTNGRLNAEDMNQLTDVGINAWKYLADAEGKSIAQIREMSQKGEISGDKAVKTILNG
;
A
#
# COMPACT_ATOMS: atom_id res chain seq x y z
N ASP A 1 14.89 20.58 -41.34
CA ASP A 1 14.30 19.24 -41.60
C ASP A 1 15.09 18.02 -41.11
N THR A 2 16.38 18.14 -40.88
CA THR A 2 17.22 17.08 -40.34
C THR A 2 16.94 16.76 -38.87
N ALA A 3 16.55 17.77 -38.07
CA ALA A 3 16.21 17.60 -36.67
C ALA A 3 14.93 16.73 -36.48
N THR A 4 13.90 16.97 -37.29
CA THR A 4 12.63 16.22 -37.22
C THR A 4 12.80 14.74 -37.65
N ALA A 5 13.70 14.49 -38.61
CA ALA A 5 14.03 13.12 -39.03
C ALA A 5 14.79 12.36 -37.92
N GLY A 6 15.69 13.04 -37.19
CA GLY A 6 16.42 12.50 -36.04
C GLY A 6 15.49 12.09 -34.89
N ILE A 7 14.53 12.95 -34.56
CA ILE A 7 13.54 12.70 -33.50
C ILE A 7 12.63 11.51 -33.88
N LYS A 8 12.14 11.45 -35.12
CA LYS A 8 11.35 10.30 -35.60
C LYS A 8 12.12 8.98 -35.54
N LYS A 9 13.40 9.01 -35.88
CA LYS A 9 14.27 7.82 -35.83
C LYS A 9 14.55 7.37 -34.38
N ALA A 10 14.74 8.30 -33.46
CA ALA A 10 14.90 8.01 -32.03
C ALA A 10 13.63 7.44 -31.41
N MET A 11 12.46 8.02 -31.74
CA MET A 11 11.17 7.50 -31.29
C MET A 11 10.85 6.11 -31.82
N SER A 12 11.14 5.84 -33.11
CA SER A 12 10.93 4.49 -33.69
C SER A 12 11.87 3.45 -33.08
N ALA A 13 13.12 3.82 -32.78
CA ALA A 13 14.09 2.97 -32.10
C ALA A 13 13.66 2.65 -30.66
N GLY A 14 13.17 3.66 -29.92
CA GLY A 14 12.63 3.48 -28.55
C GLY A 14 11.40 2.57 -28.51
N MET A 15 10.46 2.71 -29.48
CA MET A 15 9.30 1.83 -29.59
C MET A 15 9.68 0.40 -29.99
N SER A 16 10.70 0.20 -30.83
CA SER A 16 11.18 -1.13 -31.22
C SER A 16 11.87 -1.83 -30.07
N PHE A 17 12.62 -1.09 -29.24
CA PHE A 17 13.25 -1.60 -28.03
C PHE A 17 12.22 -2.00 -26.99
N GLY A 18 11.20 -1.18 -26.75
CA GLY A 18 10.10 -1.50 -25.84
C GLY A 18 9.34 -2.75 -26.25
N ARG A 19 9.05 -2.94 -27.54
CA ARG A 19 8.40 -4.17 -28.05
C ARG A 19 9.28 -5.41 -27.90
N LYS A 20 10.58 -5.31 -28.13
CA LYS A 20 11.51 -6.44 -27.97
C LYS A 20 11.66 -6.85 -26.50
N THR A 21 11.77 -5.89 -25.59
CA THR A 21 11.81 -6.16 -24.14
C THR A 21 10.51 -6.76 -23.64
N PHE A 22 9.37 -6.23 -24.05
CA PHE A 22 8.05 -6.76 -23.70
C PHE A 22 7.86 -8.20 -24.23
N SER A 23 8.23 -8.48 -25.49
CA SER A 23 8.17 -9.83 -26.06
C SER A 23 9.14 -10.80 -25.39
N ALA A 24 10.31 -10.32 -24.94
CA ALA A 24 11.28 -11.15 -24.20
C ALA A 24 10.76 -11.49 -22.80
N VAL A 25 10.12 -10.53 -22.11
CA VAL A 25 9.49 -10.75 -20.80
C VAL A 25 8.36 -11.77 -20.91
N LEU A 26 7.47 -11.66 -21.92
CA LEU A 26 6.41 -12.64 -22.14
C LEU A 26 6.95 -14.04 -22.45
N LYS A 27 8.04 -14.16 -23.24
CA LYS A 27 8.67 -15.45 -23.53
C LYS A 27 9.34 -16.07 -22.31
N ILE A 28 9.86 -15.27 -21.38
CA ILE A 28 10.40 -15.74 -20.11
C ILE A 28 9.28 -16.29 -19.24
N ASP A 29 8.13 -15.60 -19.19
CA ASP A 29 6.96 -16.01 -18.42
C ASP A 29 6.41 -17.36 -18.91
N ASP A 30 6.28 -17.57 -20.21
CA ASP A 30 5.88 -18.85 -20.81
C ASP A 30 6.85 -19.99 -20.51
N LYS A 31 8.16 -19.73 -20.52
CA LYS A 31 9.18 -20.74 -20.17
C LYS A 31 9.14 -21.09 -18.69
N VAL A 32 8.98 -20.09 -17.81
CA VAL A 32 8.88 -20.29 -16.36
C VAL A 32 7.61 -21.07 -16.04
N THR A 33 6.48 -20.71 -16.63
CA THR A 33 5.20 -21.41 -16.43
C THR A 33 5.25 -22.87 -16.93
N SER A 34 5.93 -23.13 -18.05
CA SER A 34 6.07 -24.48 -18.58
C SER A 34 7.00 -25.37 -17.76
N GLN A 35 8.03 -24.81 -17.12
CA GLN A 35 8.92 -25.53 -16.20
C GLN A 35 8.25 -25.83 -14.86
N ILE A 36 7.43 -24.89 -14.34
CA ILE A 36 6.67 -25.07 -13.11
C ILE A 36 5.65 -26.21 -13.25
N LYS A 37 5.02 -26.38 -14.42
CA LYS A 37 4.10 -27.50 -14.69
C LYS A 37 4.77 -28.87 -14.69
N LYS A 38 6.11 -28.95 -14.79
CA LYS A 38 6.88 -30.21 -14.80
C LYS A 38 7.38 -30.69 -13.43
N ILE A 39 7.08 -29.95 -12.35
CA ILE A 39 7.55 -30.28 -11.00
C ILE A 39 6.37 -30.48 -10.01
N PRO A 40 5.52 -31.53 -10.17
CA PRO A 40 4.35 -31.71 -9.30
C PRO A 40 4.70 -32.10 -7.84
N SER A 41 5.87 -32.75 -7.63
CA SER A 41 6.21 -33.32 -6.33
C SER A 41 6.84 -32.33 -5.33
N VAL A 42 7.43 -31.24 -5.81
CA VAL A 42 7.99 -30.18 -4.96
C VAL A 42 6.88 -29.23 -4.50
N ILE A 43 5.88 -29.01 -5.37
CA ILE A 43 4.77 -28.10 -5.12
C ILE A 43 3.84 -28.63 -4.01
N SER A 44 3.70 -29.96 -3.86
CA SER A 44 2.87 -30.52 -2.79
C SER A 44 3.48 -30.37 -1.39
N LYS A 45 4.80 -30.32 -1.27
CA LYS A 45 5.50 -30.08 0.00
C LYS A 45 5.52 -28.60 0.41
N ILE A 46 5.54 -27.69 -0.57
CA ILE A 46 5.48 -26.23 -0.34
C ILE A 46 4.05 -25.74 -0.10
N LYS A 47 3.03 -26.54 -0.50
CA LYS A 47 1.61 -26.22 -0.37
C LYS A 47 1.14 -26.04 1.08
N ASN A 48 1.86 -26.61 2.04
CA ASN A 48 1.55 -26.54 3.47
C ASN A 48 2.42 -25.55 4.23
N SER A 49 3.36 -24.88 3.55
CA SER A 49 4.25 -23.90 4.16
C SER A 49 4.02 -22.51 3.54
N ILE A 50 3.32 -21.68 4.29
CA ILE A 50 3.41 -20.21 4.38
C ILE A 50 2.88 -19.38 3.20
N PHE A 51 2.93 -19.80 1.97
CA PHE A 51 2.40 -19.03 0.85
C PHE A 51 1.49 -19.89 -0.03
N SER A 52 0.22 -19.55 -0.11
CA SER A 52 -0.63 -20.06 -1.18
C SER A 52 -0.08 -19.57 -2.51
N LEU A 53 0.52 -20.49 -3.29
CA LEU A 53 1.03 -20.22 -4.64
C LEU A 53 0.00 -19.61 -5.61
N LYS A 54 -1.28 -19.54 -5.23
CA LYS A 54 -2.30 -18.77 -5.94
C LYS A 54 -1.98 -17.28 -6.00
N THR A 55 -1.23 -16.76 -5.03
CA THR A 55 -0.82 -15.34 -4.99
C THR A 55 0.37 -15.08 -5.94
N LEU A 56 1.19 -16.10 -6.20
CA LEU A 56 2.34 -16.00 -7.13
C LEU A 56 1.96 -16.18 -8.61
N ALA A 57 0.85 -16.86 -8.90
CA ALA A 57 0.44 -17.14 -10.27
C ALA A 57 -0.35 -15.99 -10.94
N GLY A 58 -0.77 -14.97 -10.18
CA GLY A 58 -1.55 -13.83 -10.68
C GLY A 58 -0.84 -12.48 -10.64
N GLY A 59 0.35 -12.38 -10.04
CA GLY A 59 1.06 -11.11 -9.89
C GLY A 59 2.38 -11.09 -10.65
N VAL A 60 2.60 -10.09 -11.46
CA VAL A 60 3.91 -9.74 -12.03
C VAL A 60 4.80 -9.34 -10.85
N MET A 61 5.67 -10.24 -10.40
CA MET A 61 6.71 -9.90 -9.44
C MET A 61 7.69 -8.93 -10.10
N THR A 62 7.65 -7.68 -9.73
CA THR A 62 8.72 -6.73 -10.05
C THR A 62 10.01 -7.25 -9.40
N GLY A 63 11.14 -7.19 -10.11
CA GLY A 63 12.41 -7.83 -9.72
C GLY A 63 12.95 -7.51 -8.31
N ILE A 64 12.40 -6.49 -7.64
CA ILE A 64 12.74 -6.08 -6.27
C ILE A 64 12.13 -7.03 -5.23
N ALA A 65 10.85 -7.41 -5.41
CA ALA A 65 10.17 -8.35 -4.49
C ALA A 65 10.77 -9.76 -4.61
N ALA A 66 11.16 -10.18 -5.83
CA ALA A 66 11.84 -11.45 -6.05
C ALA A 66 13.20 -11.51 -5.35
N LYS A 67 13.96 -10.41 -5.35
CA LYS A 67 15.29 -10.34 -4.73
C LYS A 67 15.24 -10.47 -3.21
N LYS A 68 14.23 -9.86 -2.55
CA LYS A 68 14.04 -9.93 -1.10
C LYS A 68 13.56 -11.32 -0.65
N LEU A 69 12.67 -11.96 -1.43
CA LEU A 69 12.18 -13.32 -1.17
C LEU A 69 13.26 -14.42 -1.29
N ILE A 70 14.29 -14.17 -2.10
CA ILE A 70 15.40 -15.13 -2.29
C ILE A 70 16.52 -14.88 -1.27
N ALA A 71 16.67 -13.65 -0.78
CA ALA A 71 17.79 -13.28 0.08
C ALA A 71 17.66 -13.76 1.53
N ASP A 72 16.43 -13.82 2.09
CA ASP A 72 16.21 -14.25 3.46
C ASP A 72 14.77 -14.76 3.73
N PRO A 73 14.43 -15.98 3.28
CA PRO A 73 13.08 -16.53 3.41
C PRO A 73 12.71 -16.87 4.88
N VAL A 74 13.69 -17.04 5.75
CA VAL A 74 13.45 -17.36 7.17
C VAL A 74 13.04 -16.11 7.92
N SER A 75 13.76 -15.00 7.77
CA SER A 75 13.41 -13.74 8.43
C SER A 75 12.05 -13.18 8.01
N LEU A 76 11.68 -13.39 6.73
CA LEU A 76 10.36 -12.98 6.24
C LEU A 76 9.23 -13.82 6.83
N ALA A 77 9.47 -15.13 7.03
CA ALA A 77 8.51 -16.02 7.67
C ALA A 77 8.27 -15.63 9.14
N ASP A 78 9.34 -15.37 9.87
CA ASP A 78 9.30 -14.93 11.28
C ASP A 78 8.59 -13.57 11.42
N GLU A 79 8.83 -12.65 10.49
CA GLU A 79 8.16 -11.35 10.47
C GLU A 79 6.64 -11.50 10.27
N PHE A 80 6.21 -12.34 9.33
CA PHE A 80 4.78 -12.58 9.09
C PHE A 80 4.11 -13.36 10.23
N GLU A 81 4.80 -14.26 10.90
CA GLU A 81 4.31 -14.93 12.10
C GLU A 81 4.07 -13.92 13.22
N THR A 82 5.02 -12.99 13.42
CA THR A 82 4.89 -11.90 14.39
C THR A 82 3.68 -11.02 14.11
N TYR A 83 3.46 -10.63 12.84
CA TYR A 83 2.27 -9.88 12.45
C TYR A 83 0.98 -10.67 12.67
N GLN A 84 0.98 -11.96 12.36
CA GLN A 84 -0.16 -12.83 12.58
C GLN A 84 -0.57 -12.88 14.05
N ILE A 85 0.40 -13.09 14.96
CA ILE A 85 0.19 -13.07 16.41
C ILE A 85 -0.35 -11.70 16.86
N GLY A 86 0.22 -10.62 16.35
CA GLY A 86 -0.25 -9.27 16.64
C GLY A 86 -1.71 -9.05 16.24
N PHE A 87 -2.10 -9.47 15.04
CA PHE A 87 -3.49 -9.39 14.59
C PHE A 87 -4.41 -10.31 15.39
N GLU A 88 -3.98 -11.52 15.74
CA GLU A 88 -4.78 -12.43 16.59
C GLU A 88 -5.08 -11.78 17.94
N THR A 89 -4.09 -11.15 18.54
CA THR A 89 -4.24 -10.45 19.81
C THR A 89 -5.20 -9.27 19.71
N MET A 90 -5.08 -8.43 18.68
CA MET A 90 -5.91 -7.24 18.51
C MET A 90 -7.34 -7.57 18.07
N LEU A 91 -7.51 -8.54 17.19
CA LEU A 91 -8.83 -8.96 16.66
C LEU A 91 -9.51 -10.00 17.54
N LYS A 92 -8.80 -10.56 18.54
CA LYS A 92 -9.27 -11.62 19.44
C LYS A 92 -9.85 -12.83 18.69
N SER A 93 -9.32 -13.12 17.50
CA SER A 93 -9.76 -14.20 16.63
C SER A 93 -8.70 -14.55 15.61
N LYS A 94 -8.24 -15.79 15.65
CA LYS A 94 -7.31 -16.35 14.68
C LYS A 94 -7.87 -16.31 13.25
N GLU A 95 -9.15 -16.65 13.09
CA GLU A 95 -9.81 -16.64 11.79
C GLU A 95 -9.87 -15.23 11.19
N LYS A 96 -10.25 -14.21 11.99
CA LYS A 96 -10.26 -12.82 11.54
C LYS A 96 -8.85 -12.34 11.20
N ALA A 97 -7.86 -12.66 12.02
CA ALA A 97 -6.47 -12.31 11.79
C ALA A 97 -5.94 -12.90 10.48
N THR A 98 -6.21 -14.17 10.21
CA THR A 98 -5.82 -14.82 8.96
C THR A 98 -6.48 -14.15 7.75
N LYS A 99 -7.80 -13.92 7.79
CA LYS A 99 -8.52 -13.23 6.70
C LYS A 99 -7.99 -11.81 6.47
N PHE A 100 -7.69 -11.11 7.54
CA PHE A 100 -7.15 -9.74 7.47
C PHE A 100 -5.74 -9.74 6.87
N MET A 101 -4.86 -10.64 7.32
CA MET A 101 -3.52 -10.82 6.76
C MET A 101 -3.56 -11.17 5.27
N ASP A 102 -4.44 -12.07 4.86
CA ASP A 102 -4.62 -12.44 3.45
C ASP A 102 -5.10 -11.24 2.61
N SER A 103 -5.99 -10.41 3.17
CA SER A 103 -6.45 -9.18 2.50
C SER A 103 -5.32 -8.17 2.35
N ALA A 104 -4.47 -7.98 3.37
CA ALA A 104 -3.31 -7.09 3.33
C ALA A 104 -2.27 -7.59 2.31
N LYS A 105 -1.98 -8.89 2.29
CA LYS A 105 -1.09 -9.51 1.29
C LYS A 105 -1.64 -9.35 -0.13
N LYS A 106 -2.95 -9.57 -0.31
CA LYS A 106 -3.60 -9.38 -1.61
C LYS A 106 -3.49 -7.93 -2.08
N PHE A 107 -3.72 -6.97 -1.20
CA PHE A 107 -3.54 -5.56 -1.52
C PHE A 107 -2.09 -5.26 -1.93
N ALA A 108 -1.10 -5.72 -1.17
CA ALA A 108 0.31 -5.55 -1.52
C ALA A 108 0.67 -6.16 -2.88
N SER A 109 0.09 -7.31 -3.24
CA SER A 109 0.39 -8.00 -4.50
C SER A 109 -0.10 -7.27 -5.76
N VAL A 110 -1.03 -6.32 -5.63
CA VAL A 110 -1.59 -5.53 -6.74
C VAL A 110 -1.17 -4.06 -6.69
N THR A 111 -0.28 -3.70 -5.77
CA THR A 111 0.24 -2.34 -5.60
C THR A 111 1.76 -2.34 -5.67
N PRO A 112 2.42 -1.20 -5.90
CA PRO A 112 3.88 -1.11 -5.94
C PRO A 112 4.54 -1.16 -4.54
N PHE A 113 3.76 -1.40 -3.48
CA PHE A 113 4.23 -1.36 -2.09
C PHE A 113 4.71 -2.72 -1.60
N ASP A 114 5.76 -2.72 -0.77
CA ASP A 114 6.26 -3.94 -0.12
C ASP A 114 5.21 -4.52 0.83
N THR A 115 5.10 -5.85 0.86
CA THR A 115 4.09 -6.55 1.68
C THR A 115 4.29 -6.28 3.17
N SER A 116 5.54 -6.24 3.67
CA SER A 116 5.84 -5.91 5.07
C SER A 116 5.39 -4.49 5.41
N ALA A 117 5.64 -3.51 4.51
CA ALA A 117 5.21 -2.13 4.71
C ALA A 117 3.68 -2.01 4.79
N VAL A 118 2.95 -2.69 3.91
CA VAL A 118 1.48 -2.73 3.93
C VAL A 118 0.96 -3.35 5.22
N VAL A 119 1.48 -4.53 5.60
CA VAL A 119 1.04 -5.27 6.79
C VAL A 119 1.35 -4.49 8.07
N SER A 120 2.54 -3.88 8.16
CA SER A 120 2.93 -3.03 9.29
C SER A 120 2.02 -1.81 9.43
N ASN A 121 1.69 -1.12 8.33
CA ASN A 121 0.78 0.02 8.38
C ASN A 121 -0.65 -0.42 8.73
N ALA A 122 -1.12 -1.56 8.21
CA ALA A 122 -2.41 -2.13 8.57
C ALA A 122 -2.50 -2.46 10.08
N GLN A 123 -1.45 -3.05 10.64
CA GLN A 123 -1.36 -3.34 12.07
C GLN A 123 -1.38 -2.04 12.91
N ARG A 124 -0.65 -1.03 12.48
CA ARG A 124 -0.64 0.28 13.13
C ARG A 124 -2.01 0.95 13.12
N MET A 125 -2.69 0.94 11.97
CA MET A 125 -4.06 1.48 11.87
C MET A 125 -5.02 0.75 12.79
N LEU A 126 -4.93 -0.57 12.88
CA LEU A 126 -5.74 -1.36 13.81
C LEU A 126 -5.46 -0.96 15.28
N ALA A 127 -4.19 -0.75 15.64
CA ALA A 127 -3.79 -0.28 16.97
C ALA A 127 -4.32 1.14 17.28
N TYR A 128 -4.46 2.00 16.27
CA TYR A 128 -5.09 3.32 16.39
C TYR A 128 -6.63 3.26 16.44
N GLY A 129 -7.23 2.06 16.39
CA GLY A 129 -8.67 1.88 16.51
C GLY A 129 -9.45 2.04 15.21
N PHE A 130 -8.80 1.88 14.05
CA PHE A 130 -9.55 1.70 12.80
C PHE A 130 -10.24 0.34 12.79
N SER A 131 -11.39 0.28 12.12
CA SER A 131 -12.10 -0.98 11.94
C SER A 131 -11.33 -1.89 10.97
N ASP A 132 -11.23 -3.18 11.28
CA ASP A 132 -10.63 -4.19 10.42
C ASP A 132 -11.20 -4.20 8.99
N LYS A 133 -12.47 -3.83 8.84
CA LYS A 133 -13.18 -3.76 7.55
C LYS A 133 -12.76 -2.55 6.71
N ASP A 134 -12.38 -1.45 7.36
CA ASP A 134 -12.10 -0.18 6.70
C ASP A 134 -10.61 -0.01 6.37
N ILE A 135 -9.72 -0.73 7.06
CA ILE A 135 -8.26 -0.54 6.93
C ILE A 135 -7.76 -0.76 5.48
N ILE A 136 -8.17 -1.85 4.81
CA ILE A 136 -7.71 -2.10 3.43
C ILE A 136 -8.29 -1.08 2.44
N PRO A 137 -9.59 -0.72 2.47
CA PRO A 137 -10.12 0.40 1.72
C PRO A 137 -9.39 1.72 1.98
N ASP A 138 -9.11 2.04 3.23
CA ASP A 138 -8.41 3.28 3.60
C ASP A 138 -6.96 3.27 3.15
N LEU A 139 -6.22 2.16 3.32
CA LEU A 139 -4.88 1.99 2.77
C LEU A 139 -4.85 2.10 1.24
N THR A 140 -5.91 1.69 0.57
CA THR A 140 -6.03 1.88 -0.89
C THR A 140 -6.07 3.35 -1.25
N LYS A 141 -6.86 4.16 -0.54
CA LYS A 141 -6.93 5.61 -0.75
C LYS A 141 -5.60 6.30 -0.43
N ILE A 142 -5.02 5.97 0.73
CA ILE A 142 -3.72 6.49 1.17
C ILE A 142 -2.62 6.11 0.17
N GLY A 143 -2.60 4.87 -0.28
CA GLY A 143 -1.63 4.37 -1.25
C GLY A 143 -1.74 5.06 -2.61
N ASN A 144 -2.96 5.26 -3.10
CA ASN A 144 -3.21 5.98 -4.35
C ASN A 144 -2.73 7.44 -4.24
N ALA A 145 -3.05 8.13 -3.15
CA ALA A 145 -2.58 9.49 -2.90
C ALA A 145 -1.05 9.53 -2.80
N SER A 146 -0.43 8.63 -2.04
CA SER A 146 1.03 8.55 -1.88
C SER A 146 1.73 8.26 -3.21
N ALA A 147 1.18 7.39 -4.05
CA ALA A 147 1.70 7.09 -5.38
C ALA A 147 1.58 8.31 -6.32
N ALA A 148 0.44 8.98 -6.33
CA ALA A 148 0.20 10.17 -7.15
C ALA A 148 1.15 11.34 -6.78
N LEU A 149 1.49 11.46 -5.50
CA LEU A 149 2.39 12.48 -4.97
C LEU A 149 3.88 12.07 -5.03
N GLY A 150 4.19 10.84 -5.47
CA GLY A 150 5.56 10.32 -5.50
C GLY A 150 6.15 10.04 -4.11
N ALA A 151 5.33 10.01 -3.07
CA ALA A 151 5.76 9.81 -1.69
C ALA A 151 6.00 8.34 -1.30
N GLY A 152 5.55 7.39 -2.12
CA GLY A 152 5.80 5.96 -1.96
C GLY A 152 5.37 5.39 -0.60
N GLU A 153 6.14 4.44 -0.08
CA GLU A 153 5.87 3.76 1.20
C GLU A 153 6.00 4.71 2.41
N GLU A 154 6.90 5.67 2.34
CA GLU A 154 7.03 6.69 3.40
C GLU A 154 5.77 7.53 3.49
N GLY A 155 5.17 7.90 2.35
CA GLY A 155 3.89 8.60 2.29
C GLY A 155 2.78 7.80 2.97
N ILE A 156 2.64 6.49 2.67
CA ILE A 156 1.67 5.63 3.36
C ILE A 156 1.89 5.65 4.87
N SER A 157 3.14 5.49 5.30
CA SER A 157 3.46 5.44 6.73
C SER A 157 3.16 6.75 7.45
N ARG A 158 3.51 7.90 6.85
CA ARG A 158 3.26 9.23 7.42
C ARG A 158 1.76 9.53 7.49
N VAL A 159 1.03 9.29 6.39
CA VAL A 159 -0.41 9.53 6.34
C VAL A 159 -1.16 8.64 7.32
N SER A 160 -0.87 7.33 7.34
CA SER A 160 -1.50 6.39 8.28
C SER A 160 -1.25 6.79 9.73
N ARG A 161 -0.05 7.30 10.05
CA ARG A 161 0.29 7.79 11.38
C ARG A 161 -0.49 9.05 11.74
N ALA A 162 -0.52 10.05 10.86
CA ALA A 162 -1.23 11.30 11.11
C ALA A 162 -2.73 11.07 11.34
N LEU A 163 -3.36 10.27 10.47
CA LEU A 163 -4.77 9.89 10.62
C LEU A 163 -5.02 9.08 11.91
N GLY A 164 -4.08 8.19 12.25
CA GLY A 164 -4.13 7.40 13.47
C GLY A 164 -4.04 8.25 14.73
N GLN A 165 -3.17 9.25 14.75
CA GLN A 165 -3.02 10.20 15.86
C GLN A 165 -4.29 11.03 16.04
N MET A 166 -4.88 11.56 14.96
CA MET A 166 -6.16 12.27 15.01
C MET A 166 -7.26 11.40 15.64
N LYS A 167 -7.33 10.13 15.23
CA LYS A 167 -8.32 9.18 15.74
C LYS A 167 -8.12 8.90 17.23
N THR A 168 -6.88 8.62 17.63
CA THR A 168 -6.53 8.31 19.03
C THR A 168 -6.72 9.53 19.95
N ASN A 169 -6.35 10.72 19.47
CA ASN A 169 -6.51 11.96 20.21
C ASN A 169 -7.99 12.41 20.32
N GLY A 170 -8.87 11.82 19.52
CA GLY A 170 -10.28 12.15 19.46
C GLY A 170 -10.60 13.53 18.89
N ARG A 171 -9.60 14.30 18.48
CA ARG A 171 -9.74 15.66 17.93
C ARG A 171 -8.70 15.91 16.84
N LEU A 172 -9.00 16.89 15.99
CA LEU A 172 -8.08 17.39 14.98
C LEU A 172 -7.00 18.26 15.65
N ASN A 173 -5.73 17.97 15.36
CA ASN A 173 -4.58 18.76 15.78
C ASN A 173 -3.85 19.34 14.55
N ALA A 174 -3.32 20.56 14.69
CA ALA A 174 -2.58 21.21 13.62
C ALA A 174 -1.30 20.46 13.25
N GLU A 175 -0.66 19.78 14.20
CA GLU A 175 0.55 18.98 13.97
C GLU A 175 0.27 17.81 13.03
N ASP A 176 -0.82 17.07 13.24
CA ASP A 176 -1.23 15.96 12.39
C ASP A 176 -1.53 16.46 10.95
N MET A 177 -2.14 17.64 10.84
CA MET A 177 -2.41 18.27 9.54
C MET A 177 -1.13 18.71 8.82
N ASN A 178 -0.12 19.17 9.55
CA ASN A 178 1.18 19.51 8.97
C ASN A 178 1.88 18.26 8.41
N GLN A 179 1.82 17.13 9.10
CA GLN A 179 2.36 15.86 8.61
C GLN A 179 1.72 15.45 7.27
N LEU A 180 0.43 15.70 7.07
CA LEU A 180 -0.26 15.46 5.80
C LEU A 180 0.18 16.45 4.72
N THR A 181 0.37 17.72 5.10
CA THR A 181 0.85 18.75 4.18
C THR A 181 2.27 18.45 3.69
N ASP A 182 3.15 17.94 4.56
CA ASP A 182 4.53 17.58 4.23
C ASP A 182 4.62 16.48 3.16
N VAL A 183 3.62 15.62 3.07
CA VAL A 183 3.51 14.61 1.98
C VAL A 183 2.69 15.11 0.79
N GLY A 184 2.27 16.37 0.78
CA GLY A 184 1.56 17.02 -0.33
C GLY A 184 0.03 16.92 -0.26
N ILE A 185 -0.54 16.42 0.84
CA ILE A 185 -2.00 16.32 1.01
C ILE A 185 -2.55 17.61 1.63
N ASN A 186 -3.39 18.34 0.88
CA ASN A 186 -4.01 19.57 1.37
C ASN A 186 -5.26 19.27 2.23
N ALA A 187 -5.04 18.62 3.37
CA ALA A 187 -6.12 18.18 4.26
C ALA A 187 -6.94 19.34 4.83
N TRP A 188 -6.34 20.54 5.01
CA TRP A 188 -7.06 21.74 5.42
C TRP A 188 -8.13 22.14 4.40
N LYS A 189 -7.81 22.00 3.10
CA LYS A 189 -8.76 22.30 2.03
C LYS A 189 -9.90 21.31 2.01
N TYR A 190 -9.61 20.00 2.18
CA TYR A 190 -10.66 18.98 2.22
C TYR A 190 -11.67 19.23 3.34
N LEU A 191 -11.20 19.61 4.54
CA LEU A 191 -12.06 19.98 5.64
C LEU A 191 -12.84 21.28 5.37
N ALA A 192 -12.19 22.28 4.79
CA ALA A 192 -12.81 23.55 4.44
C ALA A 192 -13.96 23.36 3.43
N ASP A 193 -13.70 22.59 2.39
CA ASP A 193 -14.70 22.28 1.36
C ASP A 193 -15.89 21.49 1.94
N ALA A 194 -15.60 20.48 2.77
CA ALA A 194 -16.64 19.64 3.39
C ALA A 194 -17.53 20.41 4.38
N GLU A 195 -16.97 21.41 5.07
CA GLU A 195 -17.70 22.21 6.05
C GLU A 195 -18.32 23.50 5.44
N GLY A 196 -18.03 23.81 4.18
CA GLY A 196 -18.44 25.07 3.55
C GLY A 196 -17.83 26.29 4.24
N LYS A 197 -16.58 26.17 4.75
CA LYS A 197 -15.88 27.19 5.53
C LYS A 197 -14.54 27.56 4.91
N SER A 198 -13.98 28.68 5.34
CA SER A 198 -12.60 29.02 4.98
C SER A 198 -11.60 28.16 5.77
N ILE A 199 -10.38 27.98 5.22
CA ILE A 199 -9.29 27.31 5.93
C ILE A 199 -8.99 27.99 7.28
N ALA A 200 -9.11 29.32 7.36
CA ALA A 200 -8.90 30.06 8.60
C ALA A 200 -9.93 29.66 9.67
N GLN A 201 -11.20 29.55 9.30
CA GLN A 201 -12.26 29.09 10.20
C GLN A 201 -12.04 27.64 10.66
N ILE A 202 -11.60 26.74 9.76
CA ILE A 202 -11.29 25.35 10.14
C ILE A 202 -10.11 25.30 11.13
N ARG A 203 -9.09 26.14 10.94
CA ARG A 203 -7.96 26.23 11.89
C ARG A 203 -8.41 26.74 13.26
N GLU A 204 -9.28 27.74 13.31
CA GLU A 204 -9.87 28.25 14.55
C GLU A 204 -10.71 27.17 15.26
N MET A 205 -11.56 26.45 14.53
CA MET A 205 -12.34 25.32 15.06
C MET A 205 -11.43 24.19 15.59
N SER A 206 -10.32 23.90 14.89
CA SER A 206 -9.33 22.93 15.34
C SER A 206 -8.68 23.37 16.67
N GLN A 207 -8.29 24.63 16.80
CA GLN A 207 -7.72 25.18 18.04
C GLN A 207 -8.69 25.10 19.22
N LYS A 208 -9.99 25.28 18.95
CA LYS A 208 -11.06 25.15 19.95
C LYS A 208 -11.45 23.69 20.24
N GLY A 209 -10.89 22.71 19.50
CA GLY A 209 -11.25 21.30 19.64
C GLY A 209 -12.66 20.95 19.13
N GLU A 210 -13.22 21.76 18.25
CA GLU A 210 -14.60 21.59 17.74
C GLU A 210 -14.70 20.54 16.62
N ILE A 211 -13.56 20.07 16.11
CA ILE A 211 -13.51 19.04 15.04
C ILE A 211 -13.04 17.73 15.65
N SER A 212 -13.92 16.73 15.70
CA SER A 212 -13.54 15.40 16.17
C SER A 212 -12.55 14.70 15.24
N GLY A 213 -11.67 13.87 15.82
CA GLY A 213 -10.68 13.10 15.07
C GLY A 213 -11.34 12.18 14.04
N ASP A 214 -12.41 11.47 14.41
CA ASP A 214 -13.13 10.58 13.49
C ASP A 214 -13.74 11.35 12.30
N LYS A 215 -14.29 12.53 12.53
CA LYS A 215 -14.83 13.38 11.46
C LYS A 215 -13.71 13.84 10.53
N ALA A 216 -12.60 14.30 11.10
CA ALA A 216 -11.43 14.75 10.33
C ALA A 216 -10.87 13.61 9.47
N VAL A 217 -10.61 12.44 10.06
CA VAL A 217 -10.11 11.26 9.35
C VAL A 217 -11.02 10.86 8.20
N LYS A 218 -12.34 10.76 8.46
CA LYS A 218 -13.32 10.39 7.43
C LYS A 218 -13.37 11.40 6.29
N THR A 219 -13.31 12.69 6.59
CA THR A 219 -13.32 13.75 5.57
C THR A 219 -12.05 13.71 4.73
N ILE A 220 -10.89 13.58 5.35
CA ILE A 220 -9.59 13.54 4.65
C ILE A 220 -9.49 12.31 3.74
N LEU A 221 -9.98 11.15 4.18
CA LEU A 221 -9.99 9.94 3.36
C LEU A 221 -10.97 9.98 2.19
N ASN A 222 -11.91 10.90 2.15
CA ASN A 222 -12.89 11.03 1.07
C ASN A 222 -12.63 12.24 0.15
N GLY A 223 -11.67 13.10 0.48
CA GLY A 223 -11.22 14.23 -0.37
C GLY A 223 -10.11 13.79 -1.29
#